data_4094197b95c88eec536a378e8be675fd
#
_entry.id   4094197b95c88eec536a378e8be675fd
#
_cell.length_a   1.000
_cell.length_b   1.000
_cell.length_c   1.000
_cell.angle_alpha   90.00
_cell.angle_beta   90.00
_cell.angle_gamma   90.00
#
_symmetry.space_group_name_H-M   'P 1'
#
loop_
_entity.id
_entity.type
_entity.pdbx_description
1 polymer ?
#
loop_
_entity_poly.entity_id
_entity_poly.type
_entity_poly.pdbx_seq_one_letter_code
_entity_poly.pdbx_strand_id
1 'polypeptide(L)'
;SWVKKSTNVLGAKTVMELRGIPCIDLEIEETKRKSCCVSRSFGKKVQSLDKLKESITTHCLNAAEKIRTDKQTTRAITVFIRTSPFDKNKKYYSNSITIELPVETNNSLELVKTCINGLNKIYKYGYLYQKAGVILSKLKNASEKELNLLAPILENKSKTLMKAIDFTNAKYGRNAISIAQAGINNDWKMRREHSSKIDTASFDSLPKISI
;
A
#
# COMPACT_ATOMS: atom_id res chain seq x y z
N SER A 1 23.91 -17.97 24.39
CA SER A 1 23.33 -17.10 25.43
C SER A 1 21.86 -17.48 25.63
N TRP A 2 21.34 -17.28 26.82
CA TRP A 2 19.93 -17.55 27.17
C TRP A 2 18.95 -16.82 26.25
N VAL A 3 19.23 -15.55 25.91
CA VAL A 3 18.43 -14.74 25.02
C VAL A 3 18.22 -15.41 23.65
N LYS A 4 19.26 -15.95 23.03
CA LYS A 4 19.18 -16.64 21.74
C LYS A 4 18.35 -17.93 21.80
N LYS A 5 18.31 -18.59 22.97
CA LYS A 5 17.48 -19.79 23.20
C LYS A 5 16.02 -19.45 23.47
N SER A 6 15.76 -18.33 24.17
CA SER A 6 14.42 -17.90 24.60
C SER A 6 13.69 -17.03 23.57
N THR A 7 14.42 -16.44 22.62
CA THR A 7 13.85 -15.59 21.56
C THR A 7 14.30 -16.11 20.19
N ASN A 8 14.87 -15.24 19.39
CA ASN A 8 15.44 -15.54 18.09
C ASN A 8 16.71 -14.70 17.86
N VAL A 9 17.29 -14.79 16.67
CA VAL A 9 18.50 -14.04 16.30
C VAL A 9 18.28 -12.54 16.41
N LEU A 10 17.07 -12.03 16.04
CA LEU A 10 16.75 -10.61 16.14
C LEU A 10 16.69 -10.15 17.60
N GLY A 11 16.08 -10.93 18.49
CA GLY A 11 16.07 -10.63 19.93
C GLY A 11 17.48 -10.58 20.53
N ALA A 12 18.37 -11.48 20.11
CA ALA A 12 19.77 -11.44 20.55
C ALA A 12 20.49 -10.17 20.05
N LYS A 13 20.26 -9.74 18.78
CA LYS A 13 20.80 -8.50 18.24
C LYS A 13 20.27 -7.28 19.00
N THR A 14 18.98 -7.21 19.29
CA THR A 14 18.39 -6.13 20.09
C THR A 14 19.06 -5.99 21.46
N VAL A 15 19.30 -7.11 22.16
CA VAL A 15 20.01 -7.06 23.45
C VAL A 15 21.46 -6.58 23.30
N MET A 16 22.13 -6.94 22.20
CA MET A 16 23.48 -6.43 21.93
C MET A 16 23.48 -4.92 21.67
N GLU A 17 22.53 -4.43 20.87
CA GLU A 17 22.36 -2.99 20.59
C GLU A 17 22.05 -2.19 21.85
N LEU A 18 21.20 -2.70 22.75
CA LEU A 18 20.94 -2.11 24.06
C LEU A 18 22.22 -2.06 24.97
N ARG A 19 23.20 -2.89 24.68
CA ARG A 19 24.52 -2.89 25.34
C ARG A 19 25.56 -2.01 24.62
N GLY A 20 25.15 -1.26 23.60
CA GLY A 20 26.04 -0.39 22.83
C GLY A 20 26.84 -1.12 21.75
N ILE A 21 26.52 -2.37 21.43
CA ILE A 21 27.23 -3.14 20.39
C ILE A 21 26.38 -3.05 19.10
N PRO A 22 26.80 -2.32 18.05
CA PRO A 22 26.05 -2.23 16.80
C PRO A 22 25.98 -3.60 16.12
N CYS A 23 24.77 -4.04 15.75
CA CYS A 23 24.52 -5.33 15.10
C CYS A 23 23.94 -5.19 13.69
N ILE A 24 23.61 -3.98 13.30
CA ILE A 24 23.09 -3.61 11.97
C ILE A 24 23.95 -2.47 11.47
N ASP A 25 24.61 -2.70 10.33
CA ASP A 25 25.39 -1.66 9.68
C ASP A 25 24.47 -0.58 9.08
N LEU A 26 24.98 0.64 8.98
CA LEU A 26 24.27 1.73 8.33
C LEU A 26 24.21 1.45 6.82
N GLU A 27 23.01 1.29 6.27
CA GLU A 27 22.85 1.18 4.82
C GLU A 27 23.06 2.55 4.17
N ILE A 28 24.18 2.68 3.47
CA ILE A 28 24.56 3.93 2.77
C ILE A 28 23.85 4.02 1.43
N GLU A 29 23.52 2.89 0.81
CA GLU A 29 22.81 2.85 -0.48
C GLU A 29 21.31 2.56 -0.27
N GLU A 30 20.47 3.41 -0.86
CA GLU A 30 19.02 3.16 -0.89
C GLU A 30 18.72 1.91 -1.72
N THR A 31 18.39 0.82 -1.07
CA THR A 31 17.91 -0.39 -1.76
C THR A 31 16.53 -0.16 -2.35
N LYS A 32 16.41 -0.38 -3.66
CA LYS A 32 15.11 -0.25 -4.35
C LYS A 32 14.10 -1.24 -3.82
N ARG A 33 12.86 -0.82 -3.70
CA ARG A 33 11.76 -1.69 -3.25
C ARG A 33 11.57 -2.86 -4.18
N LYS A 34 11.46 -4.05 -3.63
CA LYS A 34 11.12 -5.30 -4.36
C LYS A 34 9.60 -5.51 -4.45
N SER A 35 8.84 -4.89 -3.55
CA SER A 35 7.38 -4.90 -3.52
C SER A 35 6.84 -3.65 -2.82
N CYS A 36 5.59 -3.28 -3.12
CA CYS A 36 4.88 -2.19 -2.46
C CYS A 36 3.54 -2.70 -1.95
N CYS A 37 3.38 -2.78 -0.63
CA CYS A 37 2.13 -3.18 0.01
C CYS A 37 1.43 -1.96 0.59
N VAL A 38 0.16 -1.77 0.23
CA VAL A 38 -0.73 -0.79 0.84
C VAL A 38 -1.99 -1.49 1.34
N SER A 39 -2.18 -1.46 2.64
CA SER A 39 -3.36 -2.07 3.28
C SER A 39 -3.74 -1.32 4.54
N ARG A 40 -5.02 -1.37 4.91
CA ARG A 40 -5.52 -0.82 6.18
C ARG A 40 -6.60 -1.72 6.75
N SER A 41 -6.68 -1.74 8.07
CA SER A 41 -7.86 -2.27 8.76
C SER A 41 -8.99 -1.24 8.68
N PHE A 42 -10.22 -1.72 8.64
CA PHE A 42 -11.39 -0.87 8.63
C PHE A 42 -11.75 -0.41 10.05
N GLY A 43 -12.20 0.83 10.19
CA GLY A 43 -12.71 1.34 11.47
C GLY A 43 -14.01 0.66 11.89
N LYS A 44 -14.86 0.36 10.90
CA LYS A 44 -16.04 -0.50 11.04
C LYS A 44 -15.94 -1.64 10.06
N LYS A 45 -16.32 -2.85 10.47
CA LYS A 45 -16.31 -4.03 9.59
C LYS A 45 -17.18 -3.76 8.35
N VAL A 46 -16.67 -4.13 7.20
CA VAL A 46 -17.30 -3.90 5.89
C VAL A 46 -17.86 -5.18 5.33
N GLN A 47 -19.11 -5.17 4.90
CA GLN A 47 -19.76 -6.31 4.24
C GLN A 47 -20.03 -6.03 2.75
N SER A 48 -20.28 -4.76 2.40
CA SER A 48 -20.63 -4.34 1.04
C SER A 48 -19.45 -4.50 0.09
N LEU A 49 -19.68 -5.11 -1.07
CA LEU A 49 -18.71 -5.20 -2.15
C LEU A 49 -18.29 -3.81 -2.65
N ASP A 50 -19.22 -2.85 -2.72
CA ASP A 50 -18.91 -1.52 -3.23
C ASP A 50 -17.98 -0.76 -2.29
N LYS A 51 -18.18 -0.86 -0.98
CA LYS A 51 -17.25 -0.30 0.02
C LYS A 51 -15.86 -0.96 -0.04
N LEU A 52 -15.79 -2.25 -0.34
CA LEU A 52 -14.52 -2.93 -0.57
C LEU A 52 -13.84 -2.46 -1.86
N LYS A 53 -14.61 -2.22 -2.94
CA LYS A 53 -14.09 -1.64 -4.18
C LYS A 53 -13.52 -0.24 -3.96
N GLU A 54 -14.23 0.64 -3.22
CA GLU A 54 -13.72 1.97 -2.83
C GLU A 54 -12.38 1.88 -2.10
N SER A 55 -12.30 0.98 -1.09
CA SER A 55 -11.09 0.78 -0.29
C SER A 55 -9.93 0.24 -1.12
N ILE A 56 -10.14 -0.81 -1.92
CA ILE A 56 -9.13 -1.40 -2.80
C ILE A 56 -8.66 -0.40 -3.85
N THR A 57 -9.57 0.39 -4.43
CA THR A 57 -9.22 1.46 -5.37
C THR A 57 -8.28 2.46 -4.70
N THR A 58 -8.63 2.94 -3.50
CA THR A 58 -7.80 3.88 -2.75
C THR A 58 -6.41 3.29 -2.43
N HIS A 59 -6.35 2.02 -2.01
CA HIS A 59 -5.08 1.37 -1.73
C HIS A 59 -4.23 1.18 -3.00
N CYS A 60 -4.86 0.83 -4.12
CA CYS A 60 -4.20 0.69 -5.41
C CYS A 60 -3.62 2.03 -5.91
N LEU A 61 -4.41 3.12 -5.82
CA LEU A 61 -3.94 4.47 -6.18
C LEU A 61 -2.72 4.88 -5.38
N ASN A 62 -2.76 4.69 -4.05
CA ASN A 62 -1.64 5.00 -3.17
C ASN A 62 -0.40 4.13 -3.44
N ALA A 63 -0.59 2.85 -3.82
CA ALA A 63 0.51 1.97 -4.19
C ALA A 63 1.13 2.39 -5.53
N ALA A 64 0.28 2.71 -6.51
CA ALA A 64 0.70 3.17 -7.83
C ALA A 64 1.48 4.50 -7.80
N GLU A 65 1.03 5.45 -6.99
CA GLU A 65 1.73 6.72 -6.74
C GLU A 65 3.14 6.45 -6.18
N LYS A 66 3.26 5.57 -5.17
CA LYS A 66 4.56 5.24 -4.55
C LYS A 66 5.54 4.65 -5.56
N ILE A 67 5.12 3.66 -6.37
CA ILE A 67 6.02 3.05 -7.35
C ILE A 67 6.39 4.04 -8.48
N ARG A 68 5.50 4.99 -8.84
CA ARG A 68 5.83 6.06 -9.79
C ARG A 68 6.85 7.03 -9.23
N THR A 69 6.72 7.41 -7.94
CA THR A 69 7.71 8.26 -7.24
C THR A 69 9.09 7.60 -7.24
N ASP A 70 9.14 6.28 -7.03
CA ASP A 70 10.39 5.49 -7.07
C ASP A 70 10.83 5.16 -8.52
N LYS A 71 10.16 5.70 -9.54
CA LYS A 71 10.42 5.45 -10.98
C LYS A 71 10.39 3.96 -11.33
N GLN A 72 9.45 3.22 -10.72
CA GLN A 72 9.27 1.78 -10.93
C GLN A 72 7.97 1.46 -11.67
N THR A 73 7.91 0.25 -12.22
CA THR A 73 6.73 -0.40 -12.80
C THR A 73 6.49 -1.73 -12.09
N THR A 74 5.28 -2.28 -12.20
CA THR A 74 4.91 -3.58 -11.61
C THR A 74 4.42 -4.53 -12.70
N ARG A 75 4.68 -5.83 -12.52
CA ARG A 75 4.17 -6.89 -13.40
C ARG A 75 3.18 -7.82 -12.68
N ALA A 76 3.04 -7.74 -11.37
CA ALA A 76 2.11 -8.58 -10.63
C ALA A 76 1.41 -7.80 -9.51
N ILE A 77 0.10 -8.05 -9.36
CA ILE A 77 -0.76 -7.43 -8.38
C ILE A 77 -1.41 -8.52 -7.54
N THR A 78 -1.29 -8.41 -6.23
CA THR A 78 -2.02 -9.25 -5.29
C THR A 78 -3.07 -8.41 -4.58
N VAL A 79 -4.32 -8.84 -4.64
CA VAL A 79 -5.43 -8.28 -3.86
C VAL A 79 -5.78 -9.26 -2.76
N PHE A 80 -5.97 -8.77 -1.55
CA PHE A 80 -6.39 -9.60 -0.44
C PHE A 80 -7.45 -8.93 0.44
N ILE A 81 -8.30 -9.76 1.01
CA ILE A 81 -9.34 -9.39 1.97
C ILE A 81 -9.36 -10.39 3.11
N ARG A 82 -9.63 -9.94 4.33
CA ARG A 82 -9.77 -10.84 5.47
C ARG A 82 -10.72 -10.30 6.53
N THR A 83 -11.36 -11.22 7.24
CA THR A 83 -12.13 -10.95 8.47
C THR A 83 -11.20 -10.85 9.67
N SER A 84 -11.73 -10.53 10.85
CA SER A 84 -10.95 -10.53 12.09
C SER A 84 -10.69 -11.99 12.56
N PRO A 85 -9.44 -12.38 12.83
CA PRO A 85 -9.14 -13.67 13.41
C PRO A 85 -9.51 -13.77 14.90
N PHE A 86 -9.78 -12.64 15.56
CA PHE A 86 -10.07 -12.57 17.00
C PHE A 86 -11.58 -12.62 17.32
N ASP A 87 -12.44 -12.64 16.32
CA ASP A 87 -13.90 -12.69 16.49
C ASP A 87 -14.36 -14.14 16.57
N LYS A 88 -14.39 -14.69 17.79
CA LYS A 88 -14.78 -16.09 18.05
C LYS A 88 -16.20 -16.44 17.61
N ASN A 89 -17.09 -15.45 17.50
CA ASN A 89 -18.50 -15.65 17.17
C ASN A 89 -18.79 -15.63 15.65
N LYS A 90 -17.77 -15.41 14.80
CA LYS A 90 -17.95 -15.28 13.35
C LYS A 90 -16.97 -16.16 12.59
N LYS A 91 -17.43 -16.68 11.45
CA LYS A 91 -16.57 -17.49 10.58
C LYS A 91 -15.39 -16.66 10.06
N TYR A 92 -14.19 -17.17 10.27
CA TYR A 92 -12.98 -16.58 9.70
C TYR A 92 -12.95 -16.83 8.19
N TYR A 93 -12.60 -15.78 7.46
CA TYR A 93 -12.36 -15.84 6.03
C TYR A 93 -11.16 -14.96 5.67
N SER A 94 -10.22 -15.54 4.98
CA SER A 94 -9.08 -14.82 4.40
C SER A 94 -8.83 -15.38 3.01
N ASN A 95 -8.73 -14.50 2.04
CA ASN A 95 -8.42 -14.90 0.67
C ASN A 95 -7.60 -13.83 -0.02
N SER A 96 -6.78 -14.27 -0.98
CA SER A 96 -5.96 -13.40 -1.82
C SER A 96 -5.86 -13.98 -3.23
N ILE A 97 -5.68 -13.09 -4.18
CA ILE A 97 -5.44 -13.47 -5.57
C ILE A 97 -4.30 -12.62 -6.14
N THR A 98 -3.36 -13.28 -6.80
CA THR A 98 -2.28 -12.64 -7.55
C THR A 98 -2.58 -12.73 -9.04
N ILE A 99 -2.53 -11.60 -9.73
CA ILE A 99 -2.78 -11.48 -11.15
C ILE A 99 -1.51 -10.94 -11.78
N GLU A 100 -0.97 -11.66 -12.75
CA GLU A 100 0.15 -11.19 -13.58
C GLU A 100 -0.39 -10.32 -14.72
N LEU A 101 0.30 -9.21 -14.95
CA LEU A 101 -0.01 -8.29 -16.04
C LEU A 101 0.77 -8.71 -17.30
N PRO A 102 0.16 -8.63 -18.47
CA PRO A 102 0.83 -8.96 -19.72
C PRO A 102 2.01 -8.04 -20.01
N VAL A 103 1.90 -6.79 -19.58
CA VAL A 103 2.93 -5.74 -19.72
C VAL A 103 3.14 -5.05 -18.39
N GLU A 104 4.38 -4.69 -18.10
CA GLU A 104 4.74 -3.90 -16.92
C GLU A 104 4.12 -2.52 -17.00
N THR A 105 3.45 -2.09 -15.92
CA THR A 105 2.76 -0.81 -15.88
C THR A 105 2.86 -0.15 -14.50
N ASN A 106 2.72 1.17 -14.47
CA ASN A 106 2.46 1.97 -13.28
C ASN A 106 1.23 2.88 -13.47
N ASN A 107 0.44 2.58 -14.51
CA ASN A 107 -0.80 3.27 -14.80
C ASN A 107 -1.88 2.91 -13.77
N SER A 108 -2.33 3.90 -13.01
CA SER A 108 -3.33 3.70 -11.95
C SER A 108 -4.64 3.12 -12.48
N LEU A 109 -5.09 3.48 -13.68
CA LEU A 109 -6.36 3.01 -14.26
C LEU A 109 -6.31 1.50 -14.55
N GLU A 110 -5.22 1.02 -15.16
CA GLU A 110 -5.01 -0.40 -15.45
C GLU A 110 -4.90 -1.22 -14.17
N LEU A 111 -4.11 -0.71 -13.21
CA LEU A 111 -3.91 -1.36 -11.92
C LEU A 111 -5.22 -1.48 -11.15
N VAL A 112 -6.04 -0.41 -11.10
CA VAL A 112 -7.35 -0.41 -10.44
C VAL A 112 -8.30 -1.39 -11.11
N LYS A 113 -8.39 -1.39 -12.44
CA LYS A 113 -9.24 -2.35 -13.18
C LYS A 113 -8.87 -3.80 -12.83
N THR A 114 -7.58 -4.10 -12.81
CA THR A 114 -7.09 -5.44 -12.45
C THR A 114 -7.37 -5.78 -10.98
N CYS A 115 -7.19 -4.83 -10.06
CA CYS A 115 -7.53 -5.02 -8.65
C CYS A 115 -9.01 -5.34 -8.43
N ILE A 116 -9.91 -4.61 -9.12
CA ILE A 116 -11.35 -4.83 -8.99
C ILE A 116 -11.76 -6.19 -9.56
N ASN A 117 -11.18 -6.61 -10.69
CA ASN A 117 -11.39 -7.94 -11.23
C ASN A 117 -10.92 -9.03 -10.25
N GLY A 118 -9.79 -8.82 -9.59
CA GLY A 118 -9.28 -9.71 -8.54
C GLY A 118 -10.21 -9.77 -7.32
N LEU A 119 -10.64 -8.60 -6.85
CA LEU A 119 -11.57 -8.51 -5.70
C LEU A 119 -12.87 -9.27 -5.95
N ASN A 120 -13.47 -9.12 -7.15
CA ASN A 120 -14.70 -9.81 -7.51
C ASN A 120 -14.57 -11.34 -7.44
N LYS A 121 -13.38 -11.90 -7.73
CA LYS A 121 -13.12 -13.35 -7.67
C LYS A 121 -12.98 -13.88 -6.23
N ILE A 122 -12.50 -13.07 -5.30
CA ILE A 122 -12.24 -13.49 -3.92
C ILE A 122 -13.31 -13.04 -2.93
N TYR A 123 -14.20 -12.13 -3.32
CA TYR A 123 -15.28 -11.67 -2.48
C TYR A 123 -16.31 -12.78 -2.21
N LYS A 124 -16.75 -12.88 -0.97
CA LYS A 124 -17.87 -13.72 -0.57
C LYS A 124 -18.90 -12.91 0.22
N TYR A 125 -20.14 -13.01 -0.17
CA TYR A 125 -21.26 -12.39 0.54
C TYR A 125 -21.43 -12.96 1.96
N GLY A 126 -21.90 -12.15 2.89
CA GLY A 126 -22.19 -12.58 4.27
C GLY A 126 -21.02 -12.48 5.24
N TYR A 127 -19.79 -12.19 4.78
CA TYR A 127 -18.64 -12.00 5.65
C TYR A 127 -18.45 -10.54 6.04
N LEU A 128 -18.00 -10.31 7.28
CA LEU A 128 -17.66 -8.98 7.79
C LEU A 128 -16.15 -8.78 7.72
N TYR A 129 -15.71 -8.14 6.66
CA TYR A 129 -14.29 -7.89 6.40
C TYR A 129 -13.73 -6.84 7.35
N GLN A 130 -12.54 -7.11 7.89
CA GLN A 130 -11.80 -6.25 8.80
C GLN A 130 -10.61 -5.56 8.14
N LYS A 131 -10.04 -6.18 7.10
CA LYS A 131 -8.85 -5.65 6.42
C LYS A 131 -8.90 -5.97 4.93
N ALA A 132 -8.48 -5.01 4.13
CA ALA A 132 -8.21 -5.17 2.71
C ALA A 132 -6.88 -4.54 2.33
N GLY A 133 -6.30 -4.98 1.21
CA GLY A 133 -5.06 -4.39 0.73
C GLY A 133 -4.65 -4.87 -0.65
N VAL A 134 -3.66 -4.16 -1.18
CA VAL A 134 -3.04 -4.41 -2.48
C VAL A 134 -1.53 -4.52 -2.29
N ILE A 135 -0.92 -5.48 -2.96
CA ILE A 135 0.54 -5.64 -3.03
C ILE A 135 0.93 -5.60 -4.51
N LEU A 136 1.78 -4.66 -4.85
CA LEU A 136 2.44 -4.60 -6.14
C LEU A 136 3.79 -5.31 -6.01
N SER A 137 4.05 -6.29 -6.86
CA SER A 137 5.26 -7.12 -6.82
C SER A 137 5.88 -7.25 -8.22
N LYS A 138 7.04 -7.91 -8.31
CA LYS A 138 7.84 -7.94 -9.53
C LYS A 138 8.12 -6.51 -10.04
N LEU A 139 8.58 -5.64 -9.10
CA LEU A 139 8.92 -4.27 -9.43
C LEU A 139 10.22 -4.23 -10.24
N LYS A 140 10.23 -3.40 -11.29
CA LYS A 140 11.40 -3.08 -12.12
C LYS A 140 11.53 -1.58 -12.31
N ASN A 141 12.72 -1.12 -12.67
CA ASN A 141 12.89 0.28 -13.05
C ASN A 141 12.10 0.59 -14.32
N ALA A 142 11.44 1.74 -14.36
CA ALA A 142 10.70 2.17 -15.54
C ALA A 142 11.59 2.42 -16.78
N SER A 143 12.91 2.60 -16.57
CA SER A 143 13.91 2.72 -17.64
C SER A 143 14.33 1.38 -18.24
N GLU A 144 14.15 0.27 -17.50
CA GLU A 144 14.51 -1.09 -17.93
C GLU A 144 13.34 -1.82 -18.61
N LYS A 145 12.38 -1.06 -19.11
CA LYS A 145 11.15 -1.61 -19.68
C LYS A 145 11.47 -2.46 -20.91
N GLU A 146 11.04 -3.70 -20.87
CA GLU A 146 11.13 -4.59 -22.05
C GLU A 146 10.30 -4.00 -23.19
N LEU A 147 10.93 -3.78 -24.33
CA LEU A 147 10.24 -3.35 -25.56
C LEU A 147 9.38 -4.52 -26.05
N ASN A 148 8.11 -4.48 -25.74
CA ASN A 148 7.17 -5.43 -26.31
C ASN A 148 6.70 -4.88 -27.66
N LEU A 149 7.18 -5.46 -28.75
CA LEU A 149 6.83 -5.10 -30.13
C LEU A 149 5.33 -5.19 -30.43
N LEU A 150 4.59 -5.96 -29.63
CA LEU A 150 3.15 -6.15 -29.76
C LEU A 150 2.33 -5.26 -28.80
N ALA A 151 2.99 -4.42 -28.00
CA ALA A 151 2.29 -3.53 -27.10
C ALA A 151 1.74 -2.31 -27.87
N PRO A 152 0.46 -1.96 -27.71
CA PRO A 152 -0.11 -0.79 -28.39
C PRO A 152 0.57 0.50 -27.93
N ILE A 153 0.80 1.41 -28.89
CA ILE A 153 1.49 2.72 -28.76
C ILE A 153 0.76 3.71 -27.83
N LEU A 154 -0.28 3.29 -27.13
CA LEU A 154 -1.09 4.11 -26.21
C LEU A 154 -0.35 4.66 -24.95
N GLU A 155 0.94 4.32 -24.79
CA GLU A 155 1.70 4.62 -23.59
C GLU A 155 1.95 6.11 -23.31
N ASN A 156 2.11 6.94 -24.33
CA ASN A 156 2.53 8.34 -24.10
C ASN A 156 1.42 9.20 -23.47
N LYS A 157 0.19 9.08 -23.94
CA LYS A 157 -0.96 9.81 -23.38
C LYS A 157 -1.24 9.42 -21.93
N SER A 158 -1.13 8.13 -21.64
CA SER A 158 -1.31 7.59 -20.29
C SER A 158 -0.25 8.09 -19.31
N LYS A 159 1.01 8.12 -19.71
CA LYS A 159 2.11 8.66 -18.88
C LYS A 159 1.93 10.14 -18.57
N THR A 160 1.51 10.94 -19.56
CA THR A 160 1.24 12.36 -19.38
C THR A 160 0.09 12.59 -18.41
N LEU A 161 -1.00 11.83 -18.54
CA LEU A 161 -2.14 11.88 -17.61
C LEU A 161 -1.72 11.55 -16.17
N MET A 162 -0.96 10.47 -15.95
CA MET A 162 -0.49 10.11 -14.61
C MET A 162 0.40 11.19 -14.01
N LYS A 163 1.31 11.79 -14.79
CA LYS A 163 2.13 12.93 -14.33
C LYS A 163 1.27 14.13 -13.94
N ALA A 164 0.24 14.47 -14.72
CA ALA A 164 -0.65 15.58 -14.41
C ALA A 164 -1.44 15.33 -13.10
N ILE A 165 -1.94 14.12 -12.90
CA ILE A 165 -2.64 13.73 -11.67
C ILE A 165 -1.68 13.81 -10.47
N ASP A 166 -0.48 13.23 -10.58
CA ASP A 166 0.51 13.23 -9.50
C ASP A 166 0.95 14.66 -9.14
N PHE A 167 1.20 15.51 -10.15
CA PHE A 167 1.54 16.93 -9.95
C PHE A 167 0.42 17.69 -9.23
N THR A 168 -0.83 17.47 -9.65
CA THR A 168 -1.97 18.15 -9.03
C THR A 168 -2.16 17.70 -7.58
N ASN A 169 -2.05 16.39 -7.31
CA ASN A 169 -2.16 15.85 -5.97
C ASN A 169 -0.99 16.28 -5.05
N ALA A 170 0.20 16.46 -5.59
CA ALA A 170 1.34 17.01 -4.84
C ALA A 170 1.13 18.49 -4.48
N LYS A 171 0.58 19.29 -5.42
CA LYS A 171 0.37 20.73 -5.23
C LYS A 171 -0.84 21.06 -4.34
N TYR A 172 -1.96 20.40 -4.52
CA TYR A 172 -3.23 20.73 -3.85
C TYR A 172 -3.62 19.74 -2.74
N GLY A 173 -2.77 18.78 -2.43
CA GLY A 173 -2.97 17.78 -1.40
C GLY A 173 -3.44 16.43 -1.95
N ARG A 174 -3.22 15.38 -1.14
CA ARG A 174 -3.55 14.01 -1.54
C ARG A 174 -5.04 13.86 -1.86
N ASN A 175 -5.32 13.21 -2.99
CA ASN A 175 -6.66 12.95 -3.51
C ASN A 175 -7.43 14.21 -3.95
N ALA A 176 -6.76 15.33 -4.25
CA ALA A 176 -7.38 16.47 -4.90
C ALA A 176 -8.04 16.06 -6.23
N ILE A 177 -7.34 15.17 -6.99
CA ILE A 177 -7.93 14.44 -8.11
C ILE A 177 -7.85 12.95 -7.79
N SER A 178 -8.99 12.25 -7.89
CA SER A 178 -9.08 10.81 -7.67
C SER A 178 -10.00 10.15 -8.71
N ILE A 179 -9.91 8.83 -8.84
CA ILE A 179 -10.82 8.04 -9.66
C ILE A 179 -12.15 7.93 -8.92
N ALA A 180 -13.29 8.15 -9.61
CA ALA A 180 -14.63 8.12 -9.01
C ALA A 180 -14.91 6.84 -8.21
N GLN A 181 -14.33 5.71 -8.61
CA GLN A 181 -14.47 4.42 -7.91
C GLN A 181 -13.83 4.39 -6.51
N ALA A 182 -12.95 5.35 -6.16
CA ALA A 182 -12.42 5.50 -4.80
C ALA A 182 -13.46 6.03 -3.81
N GLY A 183 -14.60 6.55 -4.32
CA GLY A 183 -15.63 7.18 -3.52
C GLY A 183 -15.19 8.52 -2.91
N ILE A 184 -16.16 9.30 -2.46
CA ILE A 184 -15.91 10.57 -1.78
C ILE A 184 -15.92 10.37 -0.26
N ASN A 185 -16.86 9.57 0.25
CA ASN A 185 -17.03 9.28 1.67
C ASN A 185 -16.24 8.04 2.06
N ASN A 186 -15.20 8.24 2.85
CA ASN A 186 -14.31 7.16 3.30
C ASN A 186 -14.72 6.61 4.67
N ASP A 187 -15.99 6.27 4.89
CA ASP A 187 -16.55 5.77 6.16
C ASP A 187 -15.89 4.49 6.68
N TRP A 188 -15.22 3.76 5.77
CA TRP A 188 -14.47 2.55 6.10
C TRP A 188 -13.11 2.83 6.75
N LYS A 189 -12.58 4.06 6.67
CA LYS A 189 -11.29 4.42 7.27
C LYS A 189 -11.36 4.34 8.80
N MET A 190 -10.22 4.02 9.41
CA MET A 190 -10.07 4.13 10.86
C MET A 190 -10.19 5.59 11.29
N ARG A 191 -10.98 5.84 12.34
CA ARG A 191 -11.05 7.13 12.99
C ARG A 191 -9.73 7.41 13.72
N ARG A 192 -9.26 8.64 13.64
CA ARG A 192 -8.07 9.12 14.33
C ARG A 192 -8.46 10.26 15.29
N GLU A 193 -9.30 9.94 16.27
CA GLU A 193 -9.88 10.96 17.18
C GLU A 193 -8.86 11.39 18.25
N HIS A 194 -7.87 10.55 18.56
CA HIS A 194 -6.85 10.80 19.58
C HIS A 194 -5.43 10.89 18.98
N SER A 195 -5.27 11.52 17.82
CA SER A 195 -3.93 11.76 17.29
C SER A 195 -3.27 12.93 18.03
N SER A 196 -1.96 12.81 18.31
CA SER A 196 -1.16 13.92 18.78
C SER A 196 -1.28 15.11 17.81
N LYS A 197 -1.42 16.32 18.35
CA LYS A 197 -1.36 17.57 17.58
C LYS A 197 0.07 17.95 17.18
N ILE A 198 1.06 17.32 17.81
CA ILE A 198 2.49 17.61 17.58
C ILE A 198 2.97 16.70 16.45
N ASP A 199 3.36 17.32 15.36
CA ASP A 199 4.01 16.65 14.23
C ASP A 199 5.53 16.77 14.40
N THR A 200 6.19 15.68 14.81
CA THR A 200 7.65 15.65 14.96
C THR A 200 8.39 15.72 13.62
N ALA A 201 7.70 15.66 12.50
CA ALA A 201 8.28 15.85 11.16
C ALA A 201 8.49 17.32 10.81
N SER A 202 7.95 18.27 11.59
CA SER A 202 8.12 19.70 11.39
C SER A 202 8.82 20.35 12.60
N PHE A 203 9.97 21.00 12.38
CA PHE A 203 10.70 21.71 13.42
C PHE A 203 9.87 22.85 14.06
N ASP A 204 8.96 23.47 13.29
CA ASP A 204 8.11 24.55 13.76
C ASP A 204 7.04 24.09 14.76
N SER A 205 6.70 22.80 14.74
CA SER A 205 5.71 22.21 15.63
C SER A 205 6.31 21.64 16.93
N LEU A 206 7.64 21.70 17.12
CA LEU A 206 8.29 21.25 18.32
C LEU A 206 7.94 22.16 19.50
N PRO A 207 7.70 21.58 20.70
CA PRO A 207 7.44 22.40 21.90
C PRO A 207 8.66 23.27 22.21
N LYS A 208 8.45 24.59 22.31
CA LYS A 208 9.48 25.54 22.73
C LYS A 208 9.57 25.51 24.24
N ILE A 209 10.75 25.21 24.77
CA ILE A 209 11.02 25.28 26.21
C ILE A 209 11.43 26.71 26.50
N SER A 210 10.66 27.42 27.35
CA SER A 210 11.07 28.71 27.93
C SER A 210 11.95 28.39 29.14
N ILE A 211 13.18 28.85 29.12
CA ILE A 211 14.12 28.81 30.27
C ILE A 211 13.93 30.09 31.08
#